data_882f8a813451e88ee6ab12966a8084f4
#
_entry.id   882f8a813451e88ee6ab12966a8084f4
#
_cell.length_a   1.000
_cell.length_b   1.000
_cell.length_c   1.000
_cell.angle_alpha   90.00
_cell.angle_beta   90.00
_cell.angle_gamma   90.00
#
_symmetry.space_group_name_H-M   'P 1'
#
loop_
_entity.id
_entity.type
_entity.pdbx_description
1 polymer ?
#
loop_
_entity_poly.entity_id
_entity_poly.type
_entity_poly.pdbx_seq_one_letter_code
_entity_poly.pdbx_strand_id
1 'polypeptide(L)'
;MIKTELKKSASARLATIKGHIGGIERMIEEDKNCDEVLFQLGAVNGSLNKLIVHILESYMTECLVEAEIEDPKMRLKMEGLTRTMAGILKK
;
A
#
# COMPACT_ATOMS: atom_id res chain seq x y z
N MET A 1 -6.62 -14.71 -1.44
CA MET A 1 -7.22 -14.16 -2.66
C MET A 1 -7.88 -12.82 -2.39
N ILE A 2 -7.74 -11.86 -3.31
CA ILE A 2 -8.27 -10.51 -3.10
C ILE A 2 -9.74 -10.44 -3.52
N LYS A 3 -10.60 -9.95 -2.63
CA LYS A 3 -12.03 -9.78 -2.93
C LYS A 3 -12.23 -8.74 -4.02
N THR A 4 -13.36 -8.86 -4.74
CA THR A 4 -13.69 -7.98 -5.86
C THR A 4 -13.67 -6.49 -5.47
N GLU A 5 -14.21 -6.15 -4.30
CA GLU A 5 -14.24 -4.76 -3.82
C GLU A 5 -12.83 -4.22 -3.56
N LEU A 6 -11.99 -5.01 -2.90
CA LEU A 6 -10.61 -4.63 -2.65
C LEU A 6 -9.84 -4.53 -3.96
N LYS A 7 -10.08 -5.45 -4.88
CA LYS A 7 -9.47 -5.45 -6.20
C LYS A 7 -9.78 -4.16 -6.95
N LYS A 8 -11.04 -3.73 -6.96
CA LYS A 8 -11.45 -2.48 -7.60
C LYS A 8 -10.80 -1.27 -6.96
N SER A 9 -10.83 -1.22 -5.63
CA SER A 9 -10.23 -0.12 -4.87
C SER A 9 -8.73 -0.03 -5.09
N ALA A 10 -8.04 -1.17 -5.00
CA ALA A 10 -6.59 -1.23 -5.21
C ALA A 10 -6.20 -0.83 -6.64
N SER A 11 -6.96 -1.33 -7.63
CA SER A 11 -6.71 -0.99 -9.03
C SER A 11 -6.91 0.50 -9.31
N ALA A 12 -7.94 1.11 -8.73
CA ALA A 12 -8.20 2.54 -8.89
C ALA A 12 -7.06 3.36 -8.26
N ARG A 13 -6.58 2.97 -7.09
CA ARG A 13 -5.47 3.65 -6.43
C ARG A 13 -4.18 3.51 -7.23
N LEU A 14 -3.92 2.32 -7.78
CA LEU A 14 -2.74 2.08 -8.61
C LEU A 14 -2.79 2.89 -9.90
N ALA A 15 -3.96 3.03 -10.51
CA ALA A 15 -4.11 3.86 -11.72
C ALA A 15 -3.77 5.32 -11.41
N THR A 16 -4.20 5.83 -10.26
CA THR A 16 -3.88 7.18 -9.81
C THR A 16 -2.37 7.34 -9.57
N ILE A 17 -1.76 6.37 -8.90
CA ILE A 17 -0.31 6.37 -8.63
C ILE A 17 0.47 6.32 -9.94
N LYS A 18 0.04 5.47 -10.87
CA LYS A 18 0.66 5.35 -12.18
C LYS A 18 0.64 6.68 -12.93
N GLY A 19 -0.50 7.37 -12.91
CA GLY A 19 -0.60 8.69 -13.52
C GLY A 19 0.31 9.71 -12.85
N HIS A 20 0.42 9.66 -11.52
CA HIS A 20 1.31 10.52 -10.74
C HIS A 20 2.78 10.28 -11.13
N ILE A 21 3.18 9.00 -11.26
CA ILE A 21 4.53 8.63 -11.68
C ILE A 21 4.82 9.17 -13.08
N GLY A 22 3.87 9.07 -13.99
CA GLY A 22 4.00 9.63 -15.35
C GLY A 22 4.21 11.14 -15.33
N GLY A 23 3.53 11.84 -14.41
CA GLY A 23 3.74 13.27 -14.20
C GLY A 23 5.13 13.61 -13.73
N ILE A 24 5.66 12.79 -12.79
CA ILE A 24 7.03 12.96 -12.27
C ILE A 24 8.05 12.73 -13.39
N GLU A 25 7.82 11.72 -14.20
CA GLU A 25 8.67 11.40 -15.34
C GLU A 25 8.78 12.62 -16.28
N ARG A 26 7.65 13.27 -16.57
CA ARG A 26 7.64 14.49 -17.38
C ARG A 26 8.39 15.65 -16.70
N MET A 27 8.25 15.77 -15.38
CA MET A 27 8.97 16.79 -14.61
C MET A 27 10.48 16.64 -14.77
N ILE A 28 10.96 15.41 -14.72
CA ILE A 28 12.38 15.11 -14.89
C ILE A 28 12.83 15.45 -16.31
N GLU A 29 12.03 15.08 -17.31
CA GLU A 29 12.32 15.39 -18.71
C GLU A 29 12.34 16.88 -19.00
N GLU A 30 11.52 17.66 -18.29
CA GLU A 30 11.42 19.10 -18.43
C GLU A 30 12.40 19.87 -17.53
N ASP A 31 13.30 19.17 -16.88
CA ASP A 31 14.31 19.74 -15.98
C ASP A 31 13.72 20.60 -14.86
N LYS A 32 12.63 20.12 -14.25
CA LYS A 32 12.04 20.79 -13.09
C LYS A 32 12.99 20.71 -11.89
N ASN A 33 12.79 21.61 -10.94
CA ASN A 33 13.61 21.66 -9.74
C ASN A 33 13.65 20.32 -9.00
N CYS A 34 14.83 19.96 -8.53
CA CYS A 34 15.05 18.69 -7.82
C CYS A 34 14.17 18.56 -6.58
N ASP A 35 13.97 19.63 -5.83
CA ASP A 35 13.11 19.63 -4.64
C ASP A 35 11.65 19.35 -4.98
N GLU A 36 11.15 19.87 -6.11
CA GLU A 36 9.80 19.59 -6.56
C GLU A 36 9.65 18.11 -6.93
N VAL A 37 10.63 17.56 -7.64
CA VAL A 37 10.66 16.13 -8.01
C VAL A 37 10.68 15.26 -6.77
N LEU A 38 11.55 15.57 -5.81
CA LEU A 38 11.66 14.82 -4.56
C LEU A 38 10.37 14.88 -3.75
N PHE A 39 9.74 16.05 -3.68
CA PHE A 39 8.46 16.22 -3.00
C PHE A 39 7.39 15.31 -3.61
N GLN A 40 7.31 15.28 -4.93
CA GLN A 40 6.34 14.44 -5.65
C GLN A 40 6.62 12.96 -5.46
N LEU A 41 7.90 12.56 -5.46
CA LEU A 41 8.29 11.18 -5.20
C LEU A 41 7.90 10.76 -3.77
N GLY A 42 8.07 11.66 -2.81
CA GLY A 42 7.64 11.42 -1.43
C GLY A 42 6.13 11.18 -1.34
N ALA A 43 5.35 11.95 -2.09
CA ALA A 43 3.89 11.78 -2.14
C ALA A 43 3.50 10.42 -2.74
N VAL A 44 4.17 9.98 -3.80
CA VAL A 44 3.96 8.65 -4.39
C VAL A 44 4.31 7.56 -3.39
N ASN A 45 5.43 7.71 -2.71
CA ASN A 45 5.86 6.75 -1.70
C ASN A 45 4.83 6.60 -0.58
N GLY A 46 4.28 7.73 -0.11
CA GLY A 46 3.23 7.73 0.90
C GLY A 46 1.96 7.04 0.41
N SER A 47 1.56 7.26 -0.84
CA SER A 47 0.39 6.61 -1.44
C SER A 47 0.59 5.10 -1.56
N LEU A 48 1.79 4.68 -1.97
CA LEU A 48 2.12 3.25 -2.05
C LEU A 48 2.09 2.59 -0.68
N ASN A 49 2.64 3.24 0.34
CA ASN A 49 2.63 2.73 1.70
C ASN A 49 1.20 2.54 2.22
N LYS A 50 0.32 3.50 1.97
CA LYS A 50 -1.09 3.40 2.36
C LYS A 50 -1.78 2.23 1.66
N LEU A 51 -1.49 2.03 0.37
CA LEU A 51 -2.06 0.93 -0.38
C LEU A 51 -1.58 -0.42 0.16
N ILE A 52 -0.29 -0.54 0.45
CA ILE A 52 0.29 -1.77 1.00
C ILE A 52 -0.39 -2.13 2.33
N VAL A 53 -0.52 -1.16 3.23
CA VAL A 53 -1.16 -1.38 4.53
C VAL A 53 -2.62 -1.77 4.35
N HIS A 54 -3.33 -1.09 3.45
CA HIS A 54 -4.75 -1.37 3.18
C HIS A 54 -4.95 -2.81 2.67
N ILE A 55 -4.14 -3.24 1.71
CA ILE A 55 -4.22 -4.59 1.17
C ILE A 55 -3.87 -5.62 2.24
N LEU A 56 -2.81 -5.35 3.00
CA LEU A 56 -2.36 -6.26 4.05
C LEU A 56 -3.44 -6.46 5.12
N GLU A 57 -4.03 -5.38 5.60
CA GLU A 57 -5.10 -5.44 6.60
C GLU A 57 -6.30 -6.21 6.09
N SER A 58 -6.73 -5.93 4.87
CA SER A 58 -7.88 -6.59 4.26
C SER A 58 -7.60 -8.07 4.02
N TYR A 59 -6.41 -8.40 3.53
CA TYR A 59 -5.99 -9.77 3.30
C TYR A 59 -5.99 -10.58 4.60
N MET A 60 -5.43 -10.02 5.65
CA MET A 60 -5.34 -10.70 6.94
C MET A 60 -6.73 -10.90 7.56
N THR A 61 -7.60 -9.90 7.45
CA THR A 61 -8.97 -10.01 7.96
C THR A 61 -9.72 -11.13 7.23
N GLU A 62 -9.63 -11.18 5.90
CA GLU A 62 -10.25 -12.23 5.11
C GLU A 62 -9.69 -13.61 5.44
N CYS A 63 -8.38 -13.70 5.57
CA CYS A 63 -7.72 -14.96 5.86
C CYS A 63 -8.18 -15.53 7.21
N LEU A 64 -8.33 -14.66 8.21
CA LEU A 64 -8.81 -15.07 9.53
C LEU A 64 -10.27 -15.53 9.49
N VAL A 65 -11.11 -14.84 8.71
CA VAL A 65 -12.53 -15.17 8.59
C VAL A 65 -12.73 -16.46 7.79
N GLU A 66 -12.09 -16.58 6.63
CA GLU A 66 -12.24 -17.75 5.75
C GLU A 66 -11.70 -19.04 6.36
N ALA A 67 -10.61 -18.93 7.10
CA ALA A 67 -9.98 -20.09 7.69
C ALA A 67 -10.66 -20.53 8.98
N GLU A 68 -11.64 -19.78 9.48
CA GLU A 68 -12.27 -20.01 10.79
C GLU A 68 -11.20 -20.23 11.85
N ILE A 69 -10.10 -19.53 11.73
CA ILE A 69 -8.97 -19.70 12.63
C ILE A 69 -9.30 -19.07 13.97
N GLU A 70 -9.65 -19.93 14.93
CA GLU A 70 -9.78 -19.55 16.33
C GLU A 70 -8.49 -19.90 17.08
N ASP A 71 -7.42 -20.18 16.35
CA ASP A 71 -6.15 -20.47 17.00
C ASP A 71 -5.51 -19.16 17.46
N PRO A 72 -5.45 -18.92 18.79
CA PRO A 72 -4.87 -17.69 19.31
C PRO A 72 -3.43 -17.45 18.90
N LYS A 73 -2.66 -18.53 18.73
CA LYS A 73 -1.25 -18.43 18.32
C LYS A 73 -1.11 -17.87 16.89
N MET A 74 -1.96 -18.37 16.00
CA MET A 74 -1.95 -17.93 14.61
C MET A 74 -2.37 -16.46 14.51
N ARG A 75 -3.42 -16.10 15.24
CA ARG A 75 -3.90 -14.72 15.30
C ARG A 75 -2.82 -13.77 15.78
N LEU A 76 -2.12 -14.14 16.86
CA LEU A 76 -1.03 -13.32 17.40
C LEU A 76 0.11 -13.17 16.42
N LYS A 77 0.45 -14.23 15.70
CA LYS A 77 1.48 -14.17 14.65
C LYS A 77 1.11 -13.20 13.53
N MET A 78 -0.12 -13.27 13.06
CA MET A 78 -0.60 -12.41 11.98
C MET A 78 -0.67 -10.95 12.39
N GLU A 79 -1.16 -10.70 13.63
CA GLU A 79 -1.19 -9.35 14.19
C GLU A 79 0.21 -8.77 14.35
N GLY A 80 1.15 -9.60 14.81
CA GLY A 80 2.54 -9.21 14.96
C GLY A 80 3.18 -8.86 13.62
N LEU A 81 2.90 -9.68 12.60
CA LEU A 81 3.41 -9.43 11.25
C LEU A 81 2.85 -8.11 10.69
N THR A 82 1.55 -7.89 10.83
CA THR A 82 0.92 -6.64 10.37
C THR A 82 1.54 -5.43 11.07
N ARG A 83 1.77 -5.52 12.36
CA ARG A 83 2.37 -4.44 13.15
C ARG A 83 3.79 -4.16 12.71
N THR A 84 4.56 -5.21 12.47
CA THR A 84 5.95 -5.09 12.01
C THR A 84 6.01 -4.44 10.63
N MET A 85 5.16 -4.87 9.71
CA MET A 85 5.10 -4.30 8.36
C MET A 85 4.69 -2.83 8.40
N ALA A 86 3.66 -2.50 9.19
CA ALA A 86 3.21 -1.12 9.35
C ALA A 86 4.33 -0.23 9.92
N GLY A 87 5.11 -0.76 10.86
CA GLY A 87 6.25 -0.04 11.45
C GLY A 87 7.34 0.23 10.42
N ILE A 88 7.65 -0.74 9.56
CA ILE A 88 8.64 -0.59 8.49
C ILE A 88 8.19 0.46 7.49
N LEU A 89 6.91 0.44 7.12
CA LEU A 89 6.37 1.35 6.11
C LEU A 89 6.24 2.78 6.60
N LYS A 90 6.20 2.99 7.91
CA LYS A 90 6.12 4.34 8.50
C LYS A 90 7.45 5.08 8.51
N LYS A 91 8.53 4.38 8.27
CA LYS A 91 9.85 5.02 8.15
C LYS A 91 10.00 5.61 6.74
#